data_1ea27fd0082cecb185beace32ec8c52a
#
_entry.id   1ea27fd0082cecb185beace32ec8c52a
#
_cell.length_a   1.000
_cell.length_b   1.000
_cell.length_c   1.000
_cell.angle_alpha   90.00
_cell.angle_beta   90.00
_cell.angle_gamma   90.00
#
_symmetry.space_group_name_H-M   'P 1'
#
loop_
_entity.id
_entity.type
_entity.pdbx_description
1 polymer ?
#
loop_
_entity_poly.entity_id
_entity_poly.type
_entity_poly.pdbx_seq_one_letter_code
_entity_poly.pdbx_strand_id
1 'polypeptide(L)'
;MSNEIKVLYVDDEESLRVLVKDQLRLEGFSVETADDGDTAIDTLKVKTFDVVLLDIRMPRMNGIEVLKYMKQHKIRPRIVMLTAVDDLAVAIESVKNGANDYVTKPYDLDNLIKCIRRVMAR
;
A
#
# COMPACT_ATOMS: atom_id res chain seq x y z
N MET A 1 4.82 -4.32 -25.05
CA MET A 1 3.99 -4.62 -23.88
C MET A 1 4.66 -4.11 -22.63
N SER A 2 3.89 -3.48 -21.79
CA SER A 2 4.42 -2.97 -20.55
C SER A 2 4.42 -4.08 -19.49
N ASN A 3 5.56 -4.27 -18.83
CA ASN A 3 5.68 -5.13 -17.66
C ASN A 3 5.72 -4.30 -16.38
N GLU A 4 5.08 -3.14 -16.42
CA GLU A 4 5.05 -2.25 -15.27
C GLU A 4 4.33 -2.90 -14.10
N ILE A 5 4.95 -2.81 -12.92
CA ILE A 5 4.29 -3.20 -11.67
C ILE A 5 3.21 -2.17 -11.36
N LYS A 6 2.00 -2.65 -11.14
CA LYS A 6 0.85 -1.78 -10.83
C LYS A 6 0.73 -1.61 -9.32
N VAL A 7 0.83 -0.38 -8.88
CA VAL A 7 0.84 -0.02 -7.45
C VAL A 7 -0.36 0.83 -7.11
N LEU A 8 -1.05 0.49 -6.03
CA LEU A 8 -2.04 1.38 -5.40
C LEU A 8 -1.44 1.91 -4.11
N TYR A 9 -1.33 3.22 -3.99
CA TYR A 9 -0.81 3.88 -2.80
C TYR A 9 -1.96 4.54 -2.04
N VAL A 10 -2.22 4.12 -0.82
CA VAL A 10 -3.35 4.57 -0.01
C VAL A 10 -2.83 5.34 1.20
N ASP A 11 -3.10 6.63 1.23
CA ASP A 11 -2.65 7.54 2.28
C ASP A 11 -3.58 8.76 2.29
N ASP A 12 -3.98 9.23 3.46
CA ASP A 12 -4.87 10.39 3.56
C ASP A 12 -4.13 11.73 3.41
N GLU A 13 -2.80 11.73 3.35
CA GLU A 13 -2.01 12.95 3.22
C GLU A 13 -1.74 13.26 1.75
N GLU A 14 -2.33 14.35 1.25
CA GLU A 14 -2.26 14.70 -0.16
C GLU A 14 -0.83 14.91 -0.65
N SER A 15 -0.02 15.60 0.13
CA SER A 15 1.36 15.89 -0.27
C SER A 15 2.17 14.61 -0.47
N LEU A 16 1.97 13.61 0.36
CA LEU A 16 2.62 12.31 0.20
C LEU A 16 2.10 11.56 -1.00
N ARG A 17 0.78 11.62 -1.27
CA ARG A 17 0.24 10.96 -2.47
C ARG A 17 0.87 11.51 -3.74
N VAL A 18 0.98 12.83 -3.84
CA VAL A 18 1.59 13.46 -5.02
C VAL A 18 3.06 13.06 -5.15
N LEU A 19 3.81 13.18 -4.07
CA LEU A 19 5.25 12.88 -4.07
C LEU A 19 5.54 11.43 -4.42
N VAL A 20 4.88 10.50 -3.74
CA VAL A 20 5.11 9.06 -3.94
C VAL A 20 4.71 8.66 -5.35
N LYS A 21 3.56 9.12 -5.83
CA LYS A 21 3.09 8.83 -7.18
C LYS A 21 4.11 9.27 -8.24
N ASP A 22 4.59 10.51 -8.13
CA ASP A 22 5.54 11.05 -9.11
C ASP A 22 6.86 10.27 -9.08
N GLN A 23 7.38 10.00 -7.90
CA GLN A 23 8.67 9.31 -7.76
C GLN A 23 8.59 7.85 -8.21
N LEU A 24 7.52 7.16 -7.87
CA LEU A 24 7.36 5.77 -8.31
C LEU A 24 7.16 5.67 -9.82
N ARG A 25 6.47 6.63 -10.42
CA ARG A 25 6.33 6.68 -11.88
C ARG A 25 7.68 6.87 -12.57
N LEU A 26 8.54 7.69 -12.00
CA LEU A 26 9.91 7.89 -12.53
C LEU A 26 10.71 6.59 -12.48
N GLU A 27 10.41 5.72 -11.54
CA GLU A 27 11.09 4.42 -11.42
C GLU A 27 10.45 3.34 -12.29
N GLY A 28 9.44 3.68 -13.08
CA GLY A 28 8.82 2.76 -14.02
C GLY A 28 7.59 2.03 -13.51
N PHE A 29 7.08 2.39 -12.33
CA PHE A 29 5.84 1.79 -11.82
C PHE A 29 4.61 2.50 -12.40
N SER A 30 3.52 1.74 -12.56
CA SER A 30 2.21 2.30 -12.83
C SER A 30 1.52 2.54 -11.49
N VAL A 31 1.12 3.77 -11.19
CA VAL A 31 0.67 4.14 -9.84
C VAL A 31 -0.69 4.81 -9.88
N GLU A 32 -1.59 4.33 -9.04
CA GLU A 32 -2.81 5.05 -8.67
C GLU A 32 -2.81 5.29 -7.18
N THR A 33 -3.55 6.30 -6.75
CA THR A 33 -3.63 6.66 -5.34
C THR A 33 -5.07 6.64 -4.86
N ALA A 34 -5.26 6.43 -3.56
CA ALA A 34 -6.54 6.58 -2.89
C ALA A 34 -6.32 7.37 -1.61
N ASP A 35 -7.26 8.21 -1.24
CA ASP A 35 -7.13 9.11 -0.10
C ASP A 35 -7.78 8.56 1.18
N ASP A 36 -8.52 7.47 1.08
CA ASP A 36 -9.13 6.81 2.24
C ASP A 36 -9.41 5.34 1.94
N GLY A 37 -9.86 4.61 2.97
CA GLY A 37 -10.13 3.19 2.85
C GLY A 37 -11.29 2.87 1.93
N ASP A 38 -12.33 3.68 1.94
CA ASP A 38 -13.50 3.47 1.08
C ASP A 38 -13.13 3.61 -0.38
N THR A 39 -12.37 4.64 -0.73
CA THR A 39 -11.90 4.86 -2.10
C THR A 39 -10.98 3.72 -2.53
N ALA A 40 -10.10 3.26 -1.64
CA ALA A 40 -9.22 2.13 -1.92
C ALA A 40 -10.04 0.88 -2.26
N ILE A 41 -11.06 0.57 -1.46
CA ILE A 41 -11.92 -0.59 -1.70
C ILE A 41 -12.65 -0.46 -3.03
N ASP A 42 -13.23 0.71 -3.31
CA ASP A 42 -13.92 0.93 -4.57
C ASP A 42 -13.00 0.70 -5.77
N THR A 43 -11.77 1.18 -5.67
CA THR A 43 -10.76 0.98 -6.70
C THR A 43 -10.41 -0.50 -6.87
N LEU A 44 -10.23 -1.20 -5.75
CA LEU A 44 -9.88 -2.62 -5.76
C LEU A 44 -11.00 -3.52 -6.30
N LYS A 45 -12.24 -3.07 -6.24
CA LYS A 45 -13.38 -3.81 -6.82
C LYS A 45 -13.35 -3.84 -8.34
N VAL A 46 -12.77 -2.83 -8.98
CA VAL A 46 -12.83 -2.66 -10.43
C VAL A 46 -11.49 -2.76 -11.14
N LYS A 47 -10.39 -2.67 -10.40
CA LYS A 47 -9.03 -2.73 -10.97
C LYS A 47 -8.17 -3.71 -10.19
N THR A 48 -7.20 -4.30 -10.87
CA THR A 48 -6.22 -5.19 -10.23
C THR A 48 -4.89 -4.46 -10.07
N PHE A 49 -4.20 -4.77 -8.98
CA PHE A 49 -2.89 -4.22 -8.67
C PHE A 49 -1.95 -5.35 -8.26
N ASP A 50 -0.67 -5.13 -8.49
CA ASP A 50 0.37 -6.08 -8.06
C ASP A 50 0.74 -5.84 -6.59
N VAL A 51 0.77 -4.56 -6.19
CA VAL A 51 1.14 -4.16 -4.83
C VAL A 51 0.19 -3.08 -4.33
N VAL A 52 -0.23 -3.20 -3.09
CA VAL A 52 -0.97 -2.15 -2.39
C VAL A 52 -0.10 -1.65 -1.23
N LEU A 53 0.21 -0.36 -1.24
CA LEU A 53 0.88 0.33 -0.15
C LEU A 53 -0.21 0.98 0.70
N LEU A 54 -0.39 0.52 1.91
CA LEU A 54 -1.61 0.77 2.68
C LEU A 54 -1.29 1.40 4.03
N ASP A 55 -1.63 2.67 4.17
CA ASP A 55 -1.47 3.40 5.43
C ASP A 55 -2.41 2.77 6.48
N ILE A 56 -1.88 2.55 7.68
CA ILE A 56 -2.68 2.00 8.78
C ILE A 56 -3.64 3.05 9.33
N ARG A 57 -3.15 4.26 9.59
CA ARG A 57 -3.94 5.33 10.22
C ARG A 57 -4.61 6.22 9.19
N MET A 58 -5.92 6.01 9.02
CA MET A 58 -6.75 6.86 8.17
C MET A 58 -8.09 7.07 8.85
N PRO A 59 -8.75 8.23 8.62
CA PRO A 59 -10.08 8.45 9.20
C PRO A 59 -11.11 7.45 8.66
N ARG A 60 -12.13 7.17 9.45
CA ARG A 60 -13.26 6.28 9.16
C ARG A 60 -12.86 4.82 9.01
N MET A 61 -12.19 4.45 7.93
CA MET A 61 -11.76 3.08 7.68
C MET A 61 -10.23 3.04 7.63
N ASN A 62 -9.61 2.38 8.61
CA ASN A 62 -8.15 2.28 8.67
C ASN A 62 -7.62 1.17 7.76
N GLY A 63 -6.29 1.09 7.64
CA GLY A 63 -5.65 0.11 6.77
C GLY A 63 -5.91 -1.33 7.17
N ILE A 64 -6.10 -1.60 8.45
CA ILE A 64 -6.40 -2.96 8.92
C ILE A 64 -7.76 -3.42 8.39
N GLU A 65 -8.73 -2.51 8.38
CA GLU A 65 -10.06 -2.82 7.86
C GLU A 65 -10.03 -3.09 6.36
N VAL A 66 -9.22 -2.32 5.62
CA VAL A 66 -9.02 -2.57 4.17
C VAL A 66 -8.35 -3.92 3.95
N LEU A 67 -7.35 -4.27 4.75
CA LEU A 67 -6.69 -5.56 4.69
C LEU A 67 -7.69 -6.71 4.90
N LYS A 68 -8.54 -6.59 5.92
CA LYS A 68 -9.56 -7.59 6.22
C LYS A 68 -10.55 -7.73 5.06
N TYR A 69 -10.97 -6.61 4.48
CA TYR A 69 -11.87 -6.61 3.32
C TYR A 69 -11.23 -7.38 2.16
N MET A 70 -9.98 -7.09 1.84
CA MET A 70 -9.29 -7.78 0.75
C MET A 70 -9.24 -9.29 0.99
N LYS A 71 -8.95 -9.70 2.21
CA LYS A 71 -8.91 -11.13 2.54
C LYS A 71 -10.27 -11.79 2.39
N GLN A 72 -11.33 -11.17 2.88
CA GLN A 72 -12.69 -11.70 2.79
C GLN A 72 -13.16 -11.85 1.34
N HIS A 73 -12.74 -10.95 0.46
CA HIS A 73 -13.18 -10.90 -0.94
C HIS A 73 -12.15 -11.52 -1.89
N LYS A 74 -11.14 -12.18 -1.36
CA LYS A 74 -10.11 -12.89 -2.14
C LYS A 74 -9.38 -11.97 -3.12
N ILE A 75 -9.20 -10.72 -2.75
CA ILE A 75 -8.38 -9.74 -3.47
C ILE A 75 -6.96 -9.90 -2.93
N ARG A 76 -6.02 -10.34 -3.76
CA ARG A 76 -4.72 -10.84 -3.30
C ARG A 76 -3.51 -10.17 -3.97
N PRO A 77 -3.38 -8.83 -3.93
CA PRO A 77 -2.11 -8.22 -4.29
C PRO A 77 -1.09 -8.47 -3.19
N ARG A 78 0.18 -8.15 -3.44
CA ARG A 78 1.13 -8.00 -2.34
C ARG A 78 0.72 -6.76 -1.55
N ILE A 79 0.82 -6.83 -0.23
CA ILE A 79 0.37 -5.75 0.65
C ILE A 79 1.53 -5.32 1.55
N VAL A 80 1.86 -4.04 1.50
CA VAL A 80 2.86 -3.41 2.36
C VAL A 80 2.14 -2.41 3.25
N MET A 81 2.20 -2.60 4.57
CA MET A 81 1.59 -1.67 5.50
C MET A 81 2.53 -0.48 5.72
N LEU A 82 1.97 0.71 5.74
CA LEU A 82 2.71 1.95 6.03
C LEU A 82 2.34 2.38 7.44
N THR A 83 3.33 2.53 8.31
CA THR A 83 3.06 2.67 9.73
C THR A 83 3.95 3.70 10.40
N ALA A 84 3.42 4.38 11.41
CA ALA A 84 4.24 5.19 12.30
C ALA A 84 4.98 4.28 13.29
N VAL A 85 6.06 4.77 13.86
CA VAL A 85 6.88 3.99 14.81
C VAL A 85 6.05 3.51 16.00
N ASP A 86 5.12 4.32 16.48
CA ASP A 86 4.26 3.96 17.61
C ASP A 86 3.18 2.93 17.27
N ASP A 87 3.00 2.63 15.98
CA ASP A 87 2.05 1.60 15.52
C ASP A 87 2.75 0.31 15.10
N LEU A 88 4.00 0.12 15.46
CA LEU A 88 4.80 -1.01 15.00
C LEU A 88 4.18 -2.37 15.37
N ALA A 89 3.62 -2.49 16.56
CA ALA A 89 2.96 -3.73 16.99
C ALA A 89 1.77 -4.07 16.08
N VAL A 90 1.02 -3.06 15.65
CA VAL A 90 -0.10 -3.24 14.71
C VAL A 90 0.40 -3.68 13.34
N ALA A 91 1.51 -3.12 12.88
CA ALA A 91 2.11 -3.51 11.60
C ALA A 91 2.57 -4.97 11.62
N ILE A 92 3.22 -5.39 12.69
CA ILE A 92 3.67 -6.79 12.86
C ILE A 92 2.48 -7.72 12.87
N GLU A 93 1.41 -7.37 13.57
CA GLU A 93 0.18 -8.16 13.59
C GLU A 93 -0.45 -8.27 12.20
N SER A 94 -0.39 -7.18 11.42
CA SER A 94 -0.89 -7.17 10.04
C SER A 94 -0.14 -8.16 9.16
N VAL A 95 1.18 -8.26 9.31
CA VAL A 95 1.98 -9.24 8.56
C VAL A 95 1.55 -10.66 8.92
N LYS A 96 1.32 -10.94 10.20
CA LYS A 96 0.80 -12.24 10.64
C LYS A 96 -0.55 -12.54 10.02
N ASN A 97 -1.35 -11.52 9.73
CA ASN A 97 -2.69 -11.66 9.17
C ASN A 97 -2.73 -11.53 7.65
N GLY A 98 -1.59 -11.56 6.97
CA GLY A 98 -1.53 -11.68 5.53
C GLY A 98 -0.91 -10.53 4.76
N ALA A 99 -0.53 -9.42 5.41
CA ALA A 99 0.30 -8.43 4.75
C ALA A 99 1.69 -9.02 4.50
N ASN A 100 2.35 -8.59 3.44
CA ASN A 100 3.63 -9.15 3.04
C ASN A 100 4.81 -8.49 3.75
N ASP A 101 4.67 -7.21 4.11
CA ASP A 101 5.73 -6.46 4.75
C ASP A 101 5.17 -5.17 5.33
N TYR A 102 6.03 -4.37 5.96
CA TYR A 102 5.68 -3.04 6.42
C TYR A 102 6.86 -2.09 6.26
N VAL A 103 6.57 -0.80 6.18
CA VAL A 103 7.57 0.27 6.13
C VAL A 103 7.17 1.34 7.13
N THR A 104 8.11 1.80 7.95
CA THR A 104 7.83 2.81 8.97
C THR A 104 7.99 4.22 8.42
N LYS A 105 7.12 5.13 8.87
CA LYS A 105 7.20 6.56 8.55
C LYS A 105 8.11 7.26 9.57
N PRO A 106 8.86 8.27 9.20
CA PRO A 106 9.06 8.72 7.82
C PRO A 106 9.92 7.73 7.04
N TYR A 107 9.49 7.38 5.84
CA TYR A 107 10.28 6.50 4.97
C TYR A 107 10.94 7.33 3.88
N ASP A 108 12.13 6.90 3.43
CA ASP A 108 12.65 7.46 2.21
C ASP A 108 12.16 6.63 1.01
N LEU A 109 12.14 7.26 -0.15
CA LEU A 109 11.57 6.62 -1.33
C LEU A 109 12.39 5.44 -1.81
N ASP A 110 13.71 5.47 -1.61
CA ASP A 110 14.56 4.33 -1.97
C ASP A 110 14.17 3.09 -1.16
N ASN A 111 13.92 3.24 0.13
CA ASN A 111 13.50 2.13 0.97
C ASN A 111 12.13 1.61 0.57
N LEU A 112 11.22 2.50 0.20
CA LEU A 112 9.89 2.12 -0.27
C LEU A 112 9.99 1.32 -1.57
N ILE A 113 10.79 1.79 -2.52
CA ILE A 113 11.02 1.11 -3.80
C ILE A 113 11.64 -0.26 -3.57
N LYS A 114 12.65 -0.35 -2.71
CA LYS A 114 13.28 -1.64 -2.37
C LYS A 114 12.27 -2.61 -1.77
N CYS A 115 11.39 -2.12 -0.91
CA CYS A 115 10.34 -2.95 -0.32
C CYS A 115 9.40 -3.50 -1.39
N ILE A 116 8.96 -2.65 -2.32
CA ILE A 116 8.09 -3.08 -3.43
C ILE A 116 8.77 -4.18 -4.23
N ARG A 117 10.02 -3.98 -4.61
CA ARG A 117 10.75 -4.98 -5.40
C ARG A 117 10.93 -6.27 -4.64
N ARG A 118 11.21 -6.19 -3.33
CA ARG A 118 11.39 -7.35 -2.48
C ARG A 118 10.12 -8.19 -2.37
N VAL A 119 8.97 -7.56 -2.13
CA VAL A 119 7.71 -8.30 -2.02
C VAL A 119 7.27 -8.89 -3.35
N MET A 120 7.60 -8.22 -4.45
CA MET A 120 7.30 -8.76 -5.78
C MET A 120 8.18 -9.94 -6.16
N ALA A 121 9.38 -10.03 -5.59
CA ALA A 121 10.33 -11.11 -5.89
C ALA A 121 10.02 -12.40 -5.10
N ARG A 122 9.16 -12.34 -4.11
CA ARG A 122 8.82 -13.50 -3.27
C ARG A 122 7.86 -14.47 -3.93
#